data_5fc5a9e3448882860a4e12489d809981
#
_entry.id   5fc5a9e3448882860a4e12489d809981
#
_cell.length_a   1.000
_cell.length_b   1.000
_cell.length_c   1.000
_cell.angle_alpha   90.00
_cell.angle_beta   90.00
_cell.angle_gamma   90.00
#
_symmetry.space_group_name_H-M   'P 1'
#
loop_
_entity.id
_entity.type
_entity.pdbx_description
1 polymer ?
#
loop_
_entity_poly.entity_id
_entity_poly.type
_entity_poly.pdbx_seq_one_letter_code
_entity_poly.pdbx_strand_id
1 'polypeptide(L)'
;MFESSEPFVGYAKGASRSTQNLSSVVWEIFATNDELVSFQGICIGRSTNNITEYNALIELLSDAISLGINRIIIRLDSQLVVLQITSVYTVINPSLHRMFLRVQILERHFDFIQYQHISRKLNTLTDSLDNHVLDRHLQHM
;
A
#
# COMPACT_ATOMS: atom_id res chain seq x y z
N MET A 1 -7.59 15.20 18.63
CA MET A 1 -7.84 15.94 17.38
C MET A 1 -6.51 16.36 16.77
N PHE A 2 -6.33 16.11 15.49
CA PHE A 2 -5.09 16.48 14.80
C PHE A 2 -5.27 17.84 14.15
N GLU A 3 -4.72 18.86 14.77
CA GLU A 3 -4.76 20.23 14.22
C GLU A 3 -3.55 20.53 13.35
N SER A 4 -2.60 19.60 13.29
CA SER A 4 -1.41 19.76 12.45
C SER A 4 -1.79 19.73 10.98
N SER A 5 -1.27 20.68 10.19
CA SER A 5 -1.42 20.69 8.75
C SER A 5 -0.48 19.68 8.07
N GLU A 6 0.46 19.12 8.81
CA GLU A 6 1.41 18.16 8.25
C GLU A 6 0.75 16.80 8.00
N PRO A 7 1.04 16.17 6.85
CA PRO A 7 0.43 14.89 6.53
C PRO A 7 1.08 13.73 7.29
N PHE A 8 0.31 12.66 7.49
CA PHE A 8 0.83 11.36 7.88
C PHE A 8 1.65 10.76 6.73
N VAL A 9 2.45 9.77 7.01
CA VAL A 9 3.23 9.08 5.98
C VAL A 9 2.89 7.59 6.00
N GLY A 10 2.50 7.06 4.84
CA GLY A 10 2.16 5.66 4.68
C GLY A 10 3.13 4.95 3.73
N TYR A 11 3.45 3.70 4.06
CA TYR A 11 4.24 2.81 3.21
C TYR A 11 3.42 1.57 2.92
N ALA A 12 3.39 1.14 1.68
CA ALA A 12 2.70 -0.08 1.30
C ALA A 12 3.55 -0.91 0.36
N LYS A 13 3.44 -2.24 0.50
CA LYS A 13 4.21 -3.15 -0.33
C LYS A 13 3.47 -4.47 -0.49
N GLY A 14 3.56 -5.04 -1.69
CA GLY A 14 3.11 -6.39 -1.96
C GLY A 14 4.30 -7.31 -2.23
N ALA A 15 4.16 -8.58 -1.88
CA ALA A 15 5.12 -9.61 -2.24
C ALA A 15 4.38 -10.84 -2.74
N SER A 16 4.95 -11.50 -3.76
CA SER A 16 4.39 -12.72 -4.31
C SER A 16 5.46 -13.80 -4.32
N ARG A 17 5.08 -15.01 -3.84
CA ARG A 17 5.93 -16.20 -3.93
C ARG A 17 5.36 -17.10 -5.00
N SER A 18 5.92 -17.03 -6.20
CA SER A 18 5.41 -17.78 -7.36
C SER A 18 5.45 -19.28 -7.15
N THR A 19 6.44 -19.79 -6.40
CA THR A 19 6.58 -21.23 -6.14
C THR A 19 5.44 -21.77 -5.26
N GLN A 20 4.85 -20.93 -4.39
CA GLN A 20 3.74 -21.31 -3.52
C GLN A 20 2.40 -20.72 -3.98
N ASN A 21 2.38 -19.96 -5.06
CA ASN A 21 1.20 -19.23 -5.53
C ASN A 21 0.56 -18.38 -4.44
N LEU A 22 1.39 -17.74 -3.61
CA LEU A 22 0.94 -16.92 -2.50
C LEU A 22 1.37 -15.48 -2.67
N SER A 23 0.48 -14.56 -2.30
CA SER A 23 0.77 -13.13 -2.26
C SER A 23 0.34 -12.58 -0.92
N SER A 24 1.06 -11.58 -0.45
CA SER A 24 0.69 -10.86 0.76
C SER A 24 0.87 -9.37 0.53
N VAL A 25 0.15 -8.59 1.33
CA VAL A 25 0.29 -7.14 1.34
C VAL A 25 0.59 -6.70 2.77
N VAL A 26 1.39 -5.66 2.89
CA VAL A 26 1.77 -5.09 4.17
C VAL A 26 1.79 -3.58 4.04
N TRP A 27 1.37 -2.91 5.10
CA TRP A 27 1.41 -1.45 5.11
C TRP A 27 1.70 -0.95 6.52
N GLU A 28 2.25 0.26 6.59
CA GLU A 28 2.51 0.95 7.83
C GLU A 28 2.21 2.44 7.66
N ILE A 29 1.71 3.04 8.74
CA ILE A 29 1.36 4.46 8.75
C ILE A 29 2.03 5.11 9.96
N PHE A 30 2.71 6.23 9.71
CA PHE A 30 3.38 7.02 10.73
C PHE A 30 2.71 8.38 10.86
N ALA A 31 2.56 8.84 12.10
CA ALA A 31 2.12 10.21 12.39
C ALA A 31 3.25 11.20 12.07
N THR A 32 2.94 12.49 12.16
CA THR A 32 3.88 13.56 11.83
C THR A 32 5.11 13.60 12.73
N ASN A 33 5.02 13.01 13.93
CA ASN A 33 6.13 12.90 14.88
C ASN A 33 6.90 11.58 14.73
N ASP A 34 6.73 10.89 13.60
CA ASP A 34 7.33 9.58 13.30
C ASP A 34 6.84 8.44 14.20
N GLU A 35 5.76 8.65 14.94
CA GLU A 35 5.13 7.59 15.72
C GLU A 35 4.39 6.63 14.81
N LEU A 36 4.65 5.33 14.96
CA LEU A 36 3.94 4.30 14.20
C LEU A 36 2.51 4.16 14.72
N VAL A 37 1.53 4.41 13.85
CA VAL A 37 0.11 4.34 14.23
C VAL A 37 -0.60 3.12 13.65
N SER A 38 -0.04 2.48 12.63
CA SER A 38 -0.58 1.22 12.08
C SER A 38 0.51 0.43 11.39
N PHE A 39 0.53 -0.89 11.62
CA PHE A 39 1.47 -1.82 11.01
C PHE A 39 0.71 -3.13 10.79
N GLN A 40 0.26 -3.38 9.57
CA GLN A 40 -0.65 -4.48 9.25
C GLN A 40 -0.13 -5.29 8.07
N GLY A 41 -0.52 -6.56 8.03
CA GLY A 41 -0.22 -7.41 6.90
C GLY A 41 -1.27 -8.50 6.76
N ILE A 42 -1.64 -8.81 5.52
CA ILE A 42 -2.59 -9.87 5.21
C ILE A 42 -2.11 -10.71 4.03
N CYS A 43 -2.47 -11.98 4.04
CA CYS A 43 -2.26 -12.88 2.91
C CYS A 43 -3.50 -12.79 2.02
N ILE A 44 -3.30 -12.50 0.72
CA ILE A 44 -4.42 -12.33 -0.23
C ILE A 44 -4.52 -13.50 -1.22
N GLY A 45 -3.74 -14.57 -1.00
CA GLY A 45 -3.77 -15.73 -1.86
C GLY A 45 -3.00 -15.49 -3.15
N ARG A 46 -3.53 -16.03 -4.26
CA ARG A 46 -2.88 -16.00 -5.55
C ARG A 46 -3.10 -14.65 -6.26
N SER A 47 -2.04 -13.97 -6.67
CA SER A 47 -2.14 -12.69 -7.36
C SER A 47 -0.87 -12.40 -8.15
N THR A 48 -0.97 -11.53 -9.16
CA THR A 48 0.20 -11.00 -9.86
C THR A 48 0.86 -9.89 -9.03
N ASN A 49 2.13 -9.59 -9.34
CA ASN A 49 2.86 -8.54 -8.63
C ASN A 49 2.14 -7.18 -8.68
N ASN A 50 1.69 -6.78 -9.87
CA ASN A 50 1.04 -5.47 -10.02
C ASN A 50 -0.30 -5.39 -9.28
N ILE A 51 -1.11 -6.45 -9.34
CA ILE A 51 -2.37 -6.51 -8.59
C ILE A 51 -2.09 -6.48 -7.09
N THR A 52 -1.07 -7.20 -6.64
CA THR A 52 -0.67 -7.24 -5.23
C THR A 52 -0.26 -5.85 -4.75
N GLU A 53 0.51 -5.11 -5.55
CA GLU A 53 0.92 -3.74 -5.20
C GLU A 53 -0.28 -2.81 -5.09
N TYR A 54 -1.24 -2.90 -6.02
CA TYR A 54 -2.49 -2.13 -5.92
C TYR A 54 -3.29 -2.50 -4.68
N ASN A 55 -3.36 -3.79 -4.35
CA ASN A 55 -4.05 -4.23 -3.14
C ASN A 55 -3.42 -3.65 -1.88
N ALA A 56 -2.09 -3.61 -1.82
CA ALA A 56 -1.39 -3.01 -0.68
C ALA A 56 -1.77 -1.53 -0.52
N LEU A 57 -1.81 -0.79 -1.62
CA LEU A 57 -2.22 0.60 -1.61
C LEU A 57 -3.68 0.77 -1.17
N ILE A 58 -4.58 -0.07 -1.67
CA ILE A 58 -6.00 -0.01 -1.31
C ILE A 58 -6.19 -0.28 0.18
N GLU A 59 -5.49 -1.27 0.72
CA GLU A 59 -5.56 -1.59 2.15
C GLU A 59 -5.01 -0.44 3.00
N LEU A 60 -3.90 0.17 2.58
CA LEU A 60 -3.33 1.33 3.25
C LEU A 60 -4.34 2.49 3.30
N LEU A 61 -4.95 2.82 2.16
CA LEU A 61 -5.91 3.90 2.08
C LEU A 61 -7.15 3.61 2.93
N SER A 62 -7.64 2.38 2.90
CA SER A 62 -8.81 1.97 3.69
C SER A 62 -8.53 2.09 5.19
N ASP A 63 -7.35 1.67 5.63
CA ASP A 63 -6.93 1.77 7.02
C ASP A 63 -6.79 3.24 7.46
N ALA A 64 -6.15 4.06 6.63
CA ALA A 64 -6.00 5.49 6.90
C ALA A 64 -7.36 6.17 7.04
N ILE A 65 -8.32 5.84 6.18
CA ILE A 65 -9.68 6.37 6.25
C ILE A 65 -10.34 5.96 7.57
N SER A 66 -10.21 4.70 7.97
CA SER A 66 -10.80 4.20 9.20
C SER A 66 -10.20 4.85 10.45
N LEU A 67 -8.95 5.29 10.36
CA LEU A 67 -8.26 6.00 11.44
C LEU A 67 -8.54 7.50 11.46
N GLY A 68 -9.35 7.99 10.52
CA GLY A 68 -9.70 9.42 10.46
C GLY A 68 -8.60 10.29 9.88
N ILE A 69 -7.62 9.70 9.19
CA ILE A 69 -6.53 10.44 8.55
C ILE A 69 -7.04 11.04 7.25
N ASN A 70 -6.91 12.35 7.09
CA ASN A 70 -7.35 13.05 5.89
C ASN A 70 -6.23 13.74 5.11
N ARG A 71 -4.98 13.64 5.58
CA ARG A 71 -3.80 14.20 4.90
C ARG A 71 -2.69 13.16 4.99
N ILE A 72 -2.23 12.68 3.83
CA ILE A 72 -1.26 11.57 3.81
C ILE A 72 -0.30 11.68 2.62
N ILE A 73 0.96 11.34 2.85
CA ILE A 73 1.95 11.08 1.81
C ILE A 73 2.12 9.57 1.75
N ILE A 74 1.99 9.00 0.56
CA ILE A 74 2.10 7.56 0.34
C ILE A 74 3.37 7.26 -0.41
N ARG A 75 4.18 6.36 0.13
CA ARG A 75 5.46 5.95 -0.44
C ARG A 75 5.38 4.51 -0.88
N LEU A 76 5.66 4.29 -2.17
CA LEU A 76 5.58 2.99 -2.80
C LEU A 76 6.90 2.70 -3.53
N ASP A 77 7.33 1.44 -3.55
CA ASP A 77 8.50 1.04 -4.30
C ASP A 77 8.19 0.53 -5.71
N SER A 78 6.90 0.46 -6.08
CA SER A 78 6.49 0.15 -7.44
C SER A 78 6.39 1.43 -8.26
N GLN A 79 7.36 1.66 -9.13
CA GLN A 79 7.36 2.82 -10.01
C GLN A 79 6.15 2.80 -10.95
N LEU A 80 5.78 1.63 -11.46
CA LEU A 80 4.63 1.50 -12.36
C LEU A 80 3.35 1.98 -11.70
N VAL A 81 3.08 1.52 -10.47
CA VAL A 81 1.86 1.92 -9.75
C VAL A 81 1.85 3.42 -9.51
N VAL A 82 2.96 4.00 -9.07
CA VAL A 82 3.06 5.45 -8.85
C VAL A 82 2.77 6.21 -10.12
N LEU A 83 3.35 5.81 -11.24
CA LEU A 83 3.15 6.49 -12.53
C LEU A 83 1.71 6.35 -13.04
N GLN A 84 1.07 5.22 -12.79
CA GLN A 84 -0.34 5.03 -13.17
C GLN A 84 -1.27 5.87 -12.29
N ILE A 85 -1.08 5.84 -10.97
CA ILE A 85 -1.92 6.57 -10.01
C ILE A 85 -1.81 8.08 -10.23
N THR A 86 -0.63 8.58 -10.56
CA THR A 86 -0.41 10.01 -10.83
C THR A 86 -0.74 10.39 -12.28
N SER A 87 -1.29 9.47 -13.06
CA SER A 87 -1.75 9.69 -14.45
C SER A 87 -0.63 10.01 -15.43
N VAL A 88 0.62 9.67 -15.12
CA VAL A 88 1.73 9.77 -16.07
C VAL A 88 1.63 8.65 -17.11
N TYR A 89 1.24 7.43 -16.66
CA TYR A 89 0.99 6.30 -17.54
C TYR A 89 -0.49 5.96 -17.56
N THR A 90 -0.99 5.58 -18.74
CA THR A 90 -2.37 5.10 -18.90
C THR A 90 -2.46 3.64 -18.44
N VAL A 91 -3.54 3.32 -17.72
CA VAL A 91 -3.81 1.94 -17.27
C VAL A 91 -4.62 1.23 -18.34
N ILE A 92 -3.98 0.34 -19.09
CA ILE A 92 -4.61 -0.39 -20.21
C ILE A 92 -5.20 -1.73 -19.76
N ASN A 93 -4.51 -2.44 -18.88
CA ASN A 93 -4.93 -3.75 -18.39
C ASN A 93 -6.26 -3.63 -17.64
N PRO A 94 -7.32 -4.38 -18.02
CA PRO A 94 -8.64 -4.25 -17.38
C PRO A 94 -8.63 -4.53 -15.88
N SER A 95 -7.85 -5.51 -15.41
CA SER A 95 -7.78 -5.83 -13.99
C SER A 95 -7.12 -4.70 -13.19
N LEU A 96 -6.04 -4.15 -13.71
CA LEU A 96 -5.36 -3.01 -13.07
C LEU A 96 -6.23 -1.76 -13.14
N HIS A 97 -6.98 -1.58 -14.23
CA HIS A 97 -7.86 -0.42 -14.38
C HIS A 97 -8.96 -0.42 -13.30
N ARG A 98 -9.52 -1.59 -12.98
CA ARG A 98 -10.51 -1.70 -11.90
C ARG A 98 -9.89 -1.32 -10.54
N MET A 99 -8.66 -1.76 -10.29
CA MET A 99 -7.94 -1.40 -9.06
C MET A 99 -7.64 0.10 -9.01
N PHE A 100 -7.21 0.67 -10.14
CA PHE A 100 -6.98 2.10 -10.29
C PHE A 100 -8.24 2.91 -9.94
N LEU A 101 -9.39 2.51 -10.46
CA LEU A 101 -10.66 3.19 -10.16
C LEU A 101 -11.02 3.12 -8.68
N ARG A 102 -10.77 1.98 -8.03
CA ARG A 102 -10.99 1.85 -6.58
C ARG A 102 -10.11 2.81 -5.79
N VAL A 103 -8.84 2.95 -6.19
CA VAL A 103 -7.94 3.93 -5.56
C VAL A 103 -8.49 5.34 -5.72
N GLN A 104 -8.95 5.71 -6.92
CA GLN A 104 -9.50 7.04 -7.15
C GLN A 104 -10.72 7.32 -6.27
N ILE A 105 -11.58 6.31 -6.04
CA ILE A 105 -12.74 6.47 -5.15
C ILE A 105 -12.27 6.71 -3.71
N LEU A 106 -11.29 5.95 -3.23
CA LEU A 106 -10.74 6.09 -1.88
C LEU A 106 -10.05 7.44 -1.69
N GLU A 107 -9.39 7.96 -2.73
CA GLU A 107 -8.71 9.26 -2.68
C GLU A 107 -9.66 10.41 -2.33
N ARG A 108 -10.93 10.29 -2.65
CA ARG A 108 -11.93 11.32 -2.38
C ARG A 108 -12.13 11.60 -0.90
N HIS A 109 -11.70 10.69 -0.03
CA HIS A 109 -11.80 10.85 1.43
C HIS A 109 -10.69 11.72 2.01
N PHE A 110 -9.68 12.06 1.20
CA PHE A 110 -8.52 12.82 1.67
C PHE A 110 -8.58 14.26 1.19
N ASP A 111 -8.24 15.19 2.08
CA ASP A 111 -8.05 16.60 1.73
C ASP A 111 -6.72 16.83 1.04
N PHE A 112 -5.74 15.98 1.35
CA PHE A 112 -4.42 16.02 0.74
C PHE A 112 -3.89 14.59 0.62
N ILE A 113 -3.47 14.22 -0.59
CA ILE A 113 -2.82 12.95 -0.84
C ILE A 113 -1.70 13.16 -1.87
N GLN A 114 -0.53 12.63 -1.58
CA GLN A 114 0.62 12.71 -2.47
C GLN A 114 1.27 11.34 -2.55
N TYR A 115 1.73 10.96 -3.73
CA TYR A 115 2.44 9.70 -3.96
C TYR A 115 3.90 9.96 -4.26
N GLN A 116 4.78 9.17 -3.65
CA GLN A 116 6.21 9.23 -3.86
C GLN A 116 6.74 7.84 -4.16
N HIS A 117 7.56 7.74 -5.20
CA HIS A 117 8.31 6.51 -5.46
C HIS A 117 9.56 6.51 -4.58
N ILE A 118 9.80 5.39 -3.90
CA ILE A 118 11.00 5.19 -3.09
C ILE A 118 11.75 3.95 -3.58
N SER A 119 13.04 3.87 -3.28
CA SER A 119 13.80 2.67 -3.60
C SER A 119 13.37 1.54 -2.70
N ARG A 120 13.53 0.28 -3.19
CA ARG A 120 13.22 -0.91 -2.41
C ARG A 120 13.99 -0.95 -1.08
N LYS A 121 15.19 -0.39 -1.04
CA LYS A 121 16.01 -0.33 0.18
C LYS A 121 15.34 0.45 1.31
N LEU A 122 14.59 1.50 0.96
CA LEU A 122 13.91 2.33 1.95
C LEU A 122 12.61 1.69 2.47
N ASN A 123 12.17 0.58 1.86
CA ASN A 123 10.95 -0.13 2.23
C ASN A 123 11.24 -1.46 2.93
N THR A 124 12.37 -1.56 3.63
CA THR A 124 12.87 -2.83 4.18
C THR A 124 12.02 -3.39 5.31
N LEU A 125 11.48 -2.53 6.20
CA LEU A 125 10.63 -2.99 7.30
C LEU A 125 9.36 -3.64 6.79
N THR A 126 8.72 -3.00 5.80
CA THR A 126 7.52 -3.53 5.15
C THR A 126 7.83 -4.87 4.48
N ASP A 127 9.00 -4.98 3.86
CA ASP A 127 9.46 -6.20 3.20
C ASP A 127 9.59 -7.36 4.19
N SER A 128 10.19 -7.10 5.35
CA SER A 128 10.36 -8.10 6.40
C SER A 128 9.02 -8.59 6.95
N LEU A 129 8.07 -7.69 7.20
CA LEU A 129 6.74 -8.07 7.66
C LEU A 129 5.98 -8.88 6.61
N ASP A 130 6.09 -8.48 5.35
CA ASP A 130 5.44 -9.14 4.23
C ASP A 130 5.86 -10.62 4.15
N ASN A 131 7.17 -10.89 4.25
CA ASN A 131 7.70 -12.25 4.28
C ASN A 131 7.22 -13.02 5.51
N HIS A 132 7.14 -12.36 6.67
CA HIS A 132 6.65 -12.98 7.89
C HIS A 132 5.18 -13.42 7.78
N VAL A 133 4.35 -12.58 7.15
CA VAL A 133 2.94 -12.89 6.90
C VAL A 133 2.80 -14.14 6.03
N LEU A 134 3.60 -14.24 4.96
CA LEU A 134 3.61 -15.41 4.08
C LEU A 134 4.06 -16.66 4.83
N ASP A 135 5.12 -16.57 5.64
CA ASP A 135 5.64 -17.70 6.41
C ASP A 135 4.62 -18.24 7.39
N ARG A 136 3.92 -17.34 8.10
CA ARG A 136 2.87 -17.74 9.04
C ARG A 136 1.71 -18.45 8.34
N HIS A 137 1.31 -17.96 7.17
CA HIS A 137 0.25 -18.59 6.39
C HIS A 137 0.64 -20.02 6.00
N LEU A 138 1.88 -20.23 5.54
CA LEU A 138 2.38 -21.54 5.16
C LEU A 138 2.43 -22.52 6.34
N GLN A 139 2.71 -22.03 7.55
CA GLN A 139 2.76 -22.87 8.75
C GLN A 139 1.38 -23.37 9.18
N HIS A 140 0.31 -22.67 8.81
CA HIS A 140 -1.06 -22.99 9.21
C HIS A 140 -1.87 -23.66 8.11
N MET A 141 -1.22 -23.99 6.99
CA MET A 141 -1.83 -24.78 5.94
C MET A 141 -1.70 -26.25 6.25
#